data_86939b950efd16f85cdd52b285a87cdf
#
_entry.id   86939b950efd16f85cdd52b285a87cdf
#
_cell.length_a   1.000
_cell.length_b   1.000
_cell.length_c   1.000
_cell.angle_alpha   90.00
_cell.angle_beta   90.00
_cell.angle_gamma   90.00
#
_symmetry.space_group_name_H-M   'P 1'
#
loop_
_entity.id
_entity.type
_entity.pdbx_description
1 polymer ?
#
loop_
_entity_poly.entity_id
_entity_poly.type
_entity_poly.pdbx_seq_one_letter_code
_entity_poly.pdbx_strand_id
1 'polypeptide(L)'
;MSSAPQVRDPYAILHGWLSGAYVGPDGQEVIGRVWDEDTKYRYGLYLAGIDAPPDWKQDWFTYIGDLVWHFEPLHVKDWASKLTAFDGSLLAAASRGRAVSAVRSFYAHCEDDLGAARWNLPPRRALAGPTPPAERQTLTRFQTDALRTAADRYRGPHPERARLAAYMTLAGLRPGQSIAVVMQYIQRDNAAGPAWRLPVKNNSASAVGPLTPIPRPLVWALDEYLPVRTHKAPHSTETEGPLLVSRTGRGLDHVTFTRVLREVAATHLDLEEVAPTLHPDVVAHSPSPFAEETAAAAGEGR
;
A
#
# COMPACT_ATOMS: atom_id res chain seq x y z
N MET A 1 -41.80 9.35 21.20
CA MET A 1 -41.21 8.42 22.18
C MET A 1 -39.87 8.01 21.63
N SER A 2 -38.77 8.57 22.16
CA SER A 2 -37.42 8.23 21.72
C SER A 2 -37.08 6.85 22.29
N SER A 3 -36.95 5.83 21.43
CA SER A 3 -36.46 4.55 21.86
C SER A 3 -35.02 4.74 22.34
N ALA A 4 -34.70 4.28 23.55
CA ALA A 4 -33.36 4.28 24.07
C ALA A 4 -32.40 3.61 23.05
N PRO A 5 -31.21 4.16 22.82
CA PRO A 5 -30.27 3.53 21.90
C PRO A 5 -30.01 2.10 22.39
N GLN A 6 -30.37 1.12 21.58
CA GLN A 6 -29.99 -0.26 21.83
C GLN A 6 -28.48 -0.28 22.01
N VAL A 7 -28.01 -0.77 23.15
CA VAL A 7 -26.58 -1.01 23.40
C VAL A 7 -26.10 -1.99 22.34
N ARG A 8 -25.46 -1.47 21.30
CA ARG A 8 -24.94 -2.30 20.21
C ARG A 8 -23.59 -2.85 20.66
N ASP A 9 -23.41 -4.16 20.49
CA ASP A 9 -22.14 -4.81 20.77
C ASP A 9 -21.06 -4.29 19.80
N PRO A 10 -19.98 -3.62 20.27
CA PRO A 10 -18.94 -3.09 19.40
C PRO A 10 -18.17 -4.18 18.66
N TYR A 11 -18.07 -5.38 19.23
CA TYR A 11 -17.41 -6.52 18.59
C TYR A 11 -18.22 -7.05 17.41
N ALA A 12 -19.54 -7.15 17.57
CA ALA A 12 -20.41 -7.58 16.47
C ALA A 12 -20.39 -6.56 15.31
N ILE A 13 -20.40 -5.26 15.62
CA ILE A 13 -20.28 -4.20 14.60
C ILE A 13 -18.92 -4.29 13.90
N LEU A 14 -17.83 -4.43 14.65
CA LEU A 14 -16.49 -4.55 14.09
C LEU A 14 -16.39 -5.74 13.13
N HIS A 15 -16.91 -6.88 13.54
CA HIS A 15 -16.90 -8.09 12.72
C HIS A 15 -17.67 -7.89 11.40
N GLY A 16 -18.88 -7.34 11.47
CA GLY A 16 -19.67 -7.01 10.27
C GLY A 16 -18.95 -6.02 9.35
N TRP A 17 -18.38 -4.97 9.92
CA TRP A 17 -17.64 -3.96 9.16
C TRP A 17 -16.39 -4.51 8.45
N LEU A 18 -15.61 -5.33 9.14
CA LEU A 18 -14.40 -5.93 8.57
C LEU A 18 -14.71 -7.03 7.55
N SER A 19 -15.82 -7.76 7.72
CA SER A 19 -16.27 -8.75 6.74
C SER A 19 -16.86 -8.12 5.47
N GLY A 20 -17.24 -6.83 5.53
CA GLY A 20 -17.90 -6.13 4.44
C GLY A 20 -19.39 -6.45 4.31
N ALA A 21 -20.01 -7.06 5.33
CA ALA A 21 -21.44 -7.33 5.40
C ALA A 21 -21.96 -6.95 6.79
N TYR A 22 -22.87 -5.98 6.88
CA TYR A 22 -23.44 -5.51 8.13
C TYR A 22 -24.92 -5.17 7.98
N VAL A 23 -25.61 -5.03 9.10
CA VAL A 23 -27.02 -4.65 9.12
C VAL A 23 -27.13 -3.13 9.31
N GLY A 24 -27.73 -2.47 8.35
CA GLY A 24 -27.96 -1.02 8.38
C GLY A 24 -29.01 -0.57 9.44
N PRO A 25 -29.23 0.74 9.59
CA PRO A 25 -30.20 1.30 10.56
C PRO A 25 -31.65 0.85 10.31
N ASP A 26 -31.96 0.55 9.06
CA ASP A 26 -33.28 0.06 8.60
C ASP A 26 -33.48 -1.46 8.76
N GLY A 27 -32.47 -2.16 9.30
CA GLY A 27 -32.50 -3.60 9.51
C GLY A 27 -32.20 -4.42 8.26
N GLN A 28 -31.79 -3.78 7.14
CA GLN A 28 -31.42 -4.45 5.90
C GLN A 28 -29.92 -4.81 5.90
N GLU A 29 -29.59 -5.92 5.24
CA GLU A 29 -28.19 -6.31 5.01
C GLU A 29 -27.57 -5.36 3.98
N VAL A 30 -26.43 -4.77 4.33
CA VAL A 30 -25.66 -3.86 3.48
C VAL A 30 -24.35 -4.53 3.12
N ILE A 31 -24.05 -4.55 1.84
CA ILE A 31 -22.72 -4.93 1.35
C ILE A 31 -21.85 -3.65 1.39
N GLY A 32 -20.97 -3.61 2.36
CA GLY A 32 -20.06 -2.49 2.58
C GLY A 32 -18.74 -2.65 1.84
N ARG A 33 -17.75 -1.94 2.34
CA ARG A 33 -16.40 -1.94 1.77
C ARG A 33 -15.68 -3.28 1.96
N VAL A 34 -15.10 -3.79 0.89
CA VAL A 34 -14.16 -4.92 0.97
C VAL A 34 -12.79 -4.39 1.40
N TRP A 35 -12.29 -4.87 2.52
CA TRP A 35 -10.99 -4.53 3.07
C TRP A 35 -9.93 -5.51 2.57
N ASP A 36 -8.70 -5.04 2.37
CA ASP A 36 -7.55 -5.93 2.19
C ASP A 36 -7.19 -6.63 3.51
N GLU A 37 -6.58 -7.81 3.43
CA GLU A 37 -6.31 -8.66 4.58
C GLU A 37 -5.35 -8.00 5.60
N ASP A 38 -4.35 -7.21 5.17
CA ASP A 38 -3.47 -6.47 6.09
C ASP A 38 -4.23 -5.40 6.87
N THR A 39 -5.16 -4.71 6.23
CA THR A 39 -6.02 -3.72 6.91
C THR A 39 -6.99 -4.39 7.87
N LYS A 40 -7.63 -5.52 7.49
CA LYS A 40 -8.50 -6.31 8.38
C LYS A 40 -7.74 -6.75 9.63
N TYR A 41 -6.58 -7.38 9.43
CA TYR A 41 -5.73 -7.82 10.52
C TYR A 41 -5.39 -6.67 11.48
N ARG A 42 -4.87 -5.55 10.94
CA ARG A 42 -4.46 -4.40 11.76
C ARG A 42 -5.62 -3.74 12.50
N TYR A 43 -6.76 -3.60 11.85
CA TYR A 43 -7.91 -2.99 12.47
C TYR A 43 -8.52 -3.90 13.54
N GLY A 44 -8.61 -5.21 13.27
CA GLY A 44 -9.00 -6.20 14.26
C GLY A 44 -8.08 -6.21 15.47
N LEU A 45 -6.77 -6.20 15.24
CA LEU A 45 -5.75 -6.15 16.30
C LEU A 45 -5.91 -4.90 17.17
N TYR A 46 -5.92 -3.70 16.57
CA TYR A 46 -5.94 -2.46 17.35
C TYR A 46 -7.29 -2.17 18.01
N LEU A 47 -8.39 -2.61 17.43
CA LEU A 47 -9.72 -2.33 17.99
C LEU A 47 -10.17 -3.37 19.02
N ALA A 48 -9.90 -4.64 18.79
CA ALA A 48 -10.45 -5.75 19.59
C ALA A 48 -9.43 -6.84 19.97
N GLY A 49 -8.12 -6.63 19.76
CA GLY A 49 -7.10 -7.61 20.08
C GLY A 49 -7.20 -8.91 19.26
N ILE A 50 -7.84 -8.91 18.11
CA ILE A 50 -7.98 -10.09 17.26
C ILE A 50 -6.58 -10.52 16.81
N ASP A 51 -6.27 -11.81 16.97
CA ASP A 51 -4.96 -12.42 16.70
C ASP A 51 -3.78 -11.86 17.53
N ALA A 52 -4.06 -11.11 18.58
CA ALA A 52 -3.03 -10.68 19.54
C ALA A 52 -2.56 -11.83 20.44
N PRO A 53 -1.31 -11.79 20.94
CA PRO A 53 -0.90 -12.66 22.04
C PRO A 53 -1.85 -12.51 23.24
N PRO A 54 -2.11 -13.59 24.01
CA PRO A 54 -3.10 -13.58 25.10
C PRO A 54 -2.83 -12.56 26.21
N ASP A 55 -1.57 -12.16 26.39
CA ASP A 55 -1.09 -11.17 27.36
C ASP A 55 -1.13 -9.73 26.83
N TRP A 56 -1.33 -9.53 25.51
CA TRP A 56 -1.43 -8.21 24.91
C TRP A 56 -2.88 -7.69 25.03
N LYS A 57 -3.16 -6.89 26.06
CA LYS A 57 -4.48 -6.30 26.34
C LYS A 57 -4.48 -4.79 26.15
N GLN A 58 -4.03 -4.36 24.99
CA GLN A 58 -3.88 -2.94 24.69
C GLN A 58 -4.78 -2.49 23.54
N ASP A 59 -5.72 -3.36 23.10
CA ASP A 59 -6.73 -2.97 22.10
C ASP A 59 -7.66 -1.88 22.65
N TRP A 60 -8.28 -1.16 21.73
CA TRP A 60 -9.13 -0.02 22.06
C TRP A 60 -10.33 -0.41 22.91
N PHE A 61 -11.02 -1.50 22.58
CA PHE A 61 -12.24 -1.88 23.31
C PHE A 61 -11.93 -2.33 24.74
N THR A 62 -10.85 -3.05 24.95
CA THR A 62 -10.38 -3.40 26.29
C THR A 62 -9.96 -2.15 27.09
N TYR A 63 -9.25 -1.21 26.45
CA TYR A 63 -8.82 0.03 27.09
C TYR A 63 -9.99 0.92 27.50
N ILE A 64 -10.96 1.14 26.61
CA ILE A 64 -12.04 2.07 26.83
C ILE A 64 -13.21 1.47 27.64
N GLY A 65 -13.40 0.14 27.61
CA GLY A 65 -14.40 -0.59 28.37
C GLY A 65 -15.83 -0.05 28.14
N ASP A 66 -16.54 0.19 29.21
CA ASP A 66 -17.95 0.67 29.18
C ASP A 66 -18.14 2.03 28.52
N LEU A 67 -17.05 2.80 28.36
CA LEU A 67 -17.09 4.11 27.70
C LEU A 67 -17.05 4.03 26.17
N VAL A 68 -17.10 2.84 25.56
CA VAL A 68 -16.96 2.65 24.12
C VAL A 68 -17.88 3.54 23.27
N TRP A 69 -19.06 3.89 23.78
CA TRP A 69 -20.02 4.78 23.11
C TRP A 69 -20.05 6.21 23.66
N HIS A 70 -19.28 6.52 24.71
CA HIS A 70 -19.30 7.79 25.44
C HIS A 70 -17.91 8.35 25.74
N PHE A 71 -16.90 7.98 24.95
CA PHE A 71 -15.54 8.44 25.16
C PHE A 71 -15.30 9.86 24.59
N GLU A 72 -14.23 10.48 25.06
CA GLU A 72 -13.74 11.76 24.59
C GLU A 72 -12.47 11.61 23.75
N PRO A 73 -12.14 12.57 22.87
CA PRO A 73 -10.92 12.53 22.07
C PRO A 73 -9.62 12.36 22.88
N LEU A 74 -9.63 12.83 24.13
CA LEU A 74 -8.50 12.68 25.06
C LEU A 74 -8.19 11.21 25.36
N HIS A 75 -9.22 10.36 25.47
CA HIS A 75 -9.04 8.93 25.72
C HIS A 75 -8.28 8.26 24.55
N VAL A 76 -8.58 8.64 23.31
CA VAL A 76 -7.85 8.12 22.13
C VAL A 76 -6.39 8.54 22.15
N LYS A 77 -6.12 9.79 22.53
CA LYS A 77 -4.75 10.32 22.64
C LYS A 77 -3.96 9.62 23.74
N ASP A 78 -4.58 9.43 24.91
CA ASP A 78 -3.94 8.76 26.05
C ASP A 78 -3.65 7.30 25.72
N TRP A 79 -4.61 6.57 25.20
CA TRP A 79 -4.43 5.21 24.71
C TRP A 79 -3.30 5.09 23.69
N ALA A 80 -3.33 5.89 22.65
CA ALA A 80 -2.32 5.85 21.59
C ALA A 80 -0.90 6.10 22.13
N SER A 81 -0.76 6.95 23.17
CA SER A 81 0.54 7.27 23.76
C SER A 81 1.14 6.11 24.55
N LYS A 82 0.32 5.18 25.02
CA LYS A 82 0.69 4.03 25.85
C LYS A 82 0.88 2.72 25.09
N LEU A 83 0.52 2.71 23.79
CA LEU A 83 0.61 1.49 22.98
C LEU A 83 2.03 0.97 22.86
N THR A 84 2.21 -0.31 23.18
CA THR A 84 3.48 -1.02 23.01
C THR A 84 3.37 -2.13 21.95
N ALA A 85 4.51 -2.50 21.40
CA ALA A 85 4.65 -3.70 20.57
C ALA A 85 4.60 -4.96 21.46
N PHE A 86 4.56 -6.14 20.84
CA PHE A 86 4.51 -7.42 21.57
C PHE A 86 5.75 -7.70 22.40
N ASP A 87 6.87 -7.03 22.11
CA ASP A 87 8.10 -7.07 22.92
C ASP A 87 8.13 -6.07 24.09
N GLY A 88 7.03 -5.33 24.31
CA GLY A 88 6.89 -4.31 25.35
C GLY A 88 7.48 -2.95 25.01
N SER A 89 8.17 -2.78 23.87
CA SER A 89 8.67 -1.47 23.43
C SER A 89 7.53 -0.56 22.99
N LEU A 90 7.68 0.76 23.18
CA LEU A 90 6.69 1.72 22.70
C LEU A 90 6.55 1.63 21.18
N LEU A 91 5.31 1.60 20.70
CA LEU A 91 5.03 1.61 19.25
C LEU A 91 5.60 2.87 18.59
N ALA A 92 6.22 2.67 17.44
CA ALA A 92 6.65 3.78 16.60
C ALA A 92 5.48 4.71 16.26
N ALA A 93 5.75 6.03 16.11
CA ALA A 93 4.73 7.04 15.83
C ALA A 93 3.84 6.71 14.61
N ALA A 94 4.43 6.10 13.57
CA ALA A 94 3.69 5.64 12.39
C ALA A 94 2.67 4.54 12.74
N SER A 95 3.03 3.59 13.61
CA SER A 95 2.16 2.51 14.07
C SER A 95 1.06 3.03 14.99
N ARG A 96 1.39 3.92 15.94
CA ARG A 96 0.37 4.64 16.73
C ARG A 96 -0.62 5.38 15.84
N GLY A 97 -0.12 6.04 14.81
CA GLY A 97 -0.97 6.71 13.83
C GLY A 97 -1.91 5.76 13.07
N ARG A 98 -1.49 4.51 12.80
CA ARG A 98 -2.37 3.49 12.20
C ARG A 98 -3.45 3.04 13.20
N ALA A 99 -3.08 2.82 14.45
CA ALA A 99 -4.02 2.48 15.51
C ALA A 99 -5.11 3.56 15.70
N VAL A 100 -4.71 4.83 15.76
CA VAL A 100 -5.66 5.96 15.77
C VAL A 100 -6.53 6.01 14.50
N SER A 101 -5.97 5.64 13.34
CA SER A 101 -6.77 5.57 12.11
C SER A 101 -7.82 4.46 12.17
N ALA A 102 -7.52 3.31 12.80
CA ALA A 102 -8.49 2.24 13.01
C ALA A 102 -9.68 2.72 13.86
N VAL A 103 -9.41 3.36 15.01
CA VAL A 103 -10.45 3.94 15.87
C VAL A 103 -11.30 4.94 15.09
N ARG A 104 -10.69 5.92 14.42
CA ARG A 104 -11.43 6.92 13.65
C ARG A 104 -12.27 6.31 12.54
N SER A 105 -11.75 5.33 11.81
CA SER A 105 -12.49 4.69 10.72
C SER A 105 -13.65 3.85 11.23
N PHE A 106 -13.50 3.19 12.37
CA PHE A 106 -14.58 2.44 13.01
C PHE A 106 -15.73 3.36 13.44
N TYR A 107 -15.42 4.46 14.15
CA TYR A 107 -16.47 5.38 14.59
C TYR A 107 -17.08 6.18 13.43
N ALA A 108 -16.33 6.50 12.38
CA ALA A 108 -16.90 7.05 11.15
C ALA A 108 -17.92 6.08 10.51
N HIS A 109 -17.62 4.78 10.47
CA HIS A 109 -18.58 3.77 10.03
C HIS A 109 -19.84 3.76 10.94
N CYS A 110 -19.65 3.82 12.25
CA CYS A 110 -20.80 3.88 13.16
C CYS A 110 -21.66 5.14 12.96
N GLU A 111 -21.03 6.30 12.69
CA GLU A 111 -21.73 7.57 12.42
C GLU A 111 -22.46 7.55 11.07
N ASP A 112 -21.75 7.19 10.00
CA ASP A 112 -22.22 7.35 8.63
C ASP A 112 -23.15 6.21 8.20
N ASP A 113 -22.82 4.97 8.56
CA ASP A 113 -23.51 3.78 8.07
C ASP A 113 -24.54 3.24 9.08
N LEU A 114 -24.35 3.48 10.38
CA LEU A 114 -25.23 2.97 11.44
C LEU A 114 -26.05 4.05 12.14
N GLY A 115 -25.89 5.31 11.77
CA GLY A 115 -26.64 6.44 12.31
C GLY A 115 -26.35 6.75 13.79
N ALA A 116 -25.16 6.42 14.28
CA ALA A 116 -24.73 6.73 15.64
C ALA A 116 -24.45 8.23 15.83
N ALA A 117 -24.39 8.69 17.08
CA ALA A 117 -24.04 10.07 17.39
C ALA A 117 -22.60 10.39 16.96
N ARG A 118 -22.36 11.62 16.49
CA ARG A 118 -21.03 12.04 16.03
C ARG A 118 -20.07 12.27 17.19
N TRP A 119 -18.87 11.69 17.08
CA TRP A 119 -17.78 11.86 18.06
C TRP A 119 -16.87 13.06 17.78
N ASN A 120 -16.92 13.66 16.58
CA ASN A 120 -16.10 14.80 16.18
C ASN A 120 -14.59 14.60 16.47
N LEU A 121 -14.07 13.42 16.16
CA LEU A 121 -12.68 13.08 16.43
C LEU A 121 -11.71 13.99 15.67
N PRO A 122 -10.72 14.61 16.35
CA PRO A 122 -9.71 15.44 15.71
C PRO A 122 -8.92 14.69 14.64
N PRO A 123 -8.19 15.41 13.76
CA PRO A 123 -7.33 14.79 12.79
C PRO A 123 -6.33 13.81 13.42
N ARG A 124 -6.01 12.72 12.72
CA ARG A 124 -5.09 11.66 13.18
C ARG A 124 -3.82 12.22 13.83
N ARG A 125 -3.19 13.23 13.22
CA ARG A 125 -1.94 13.85 13.72
C ARG A 125 -2.08 14.50 15.09
N ALA A 126 -3.27 15.00 15.42
CA ALA A 126 -3.54 15.61 16.71
C ALA A 126 -3.69 14.56 17.82
N LEU A 127 -4.18 13.37 17.48
CA LEU A 127 -4.40 12.25 18.42
C LEU A 127 -3.15 11.37 18.57
N ALA A 128 -2.47 11.06 17.47
CA ALA A 128 -1.28 10.18 17.48
C ALA A 128 0.02 10.90 17.92
N GLY A 129 -0.04 12.21 18.10
CA GLY A 129 1.14 13.05 18.34
C GLY A 129 1.95 13.30 17.05
N PRO A 130 2.94 14.19 17.13
CA PRO A 130 3.81 14.49 16.00
C PRO A 130 4.57 13.21 15.62
N THR A 131 4.42 12.81 14.38
CA THR A 131 5.36 11.87 13.78
C THR A 131 6.57 12.69 13.40
N PRO A 132 7.78 12.41 13.96
CA PRO A 132 8.98 13.03 13.44
C PRO A 132 8.97 12.85 11.92
N PRO A 133 9.34 13.86 11.13
CA PRO A 133 9.57 13.61 9.72
C PRO A 133 10.57 12.45 9.68
N ALA A 134 10.11 11.29 9.21
CA ALA A 134 11.04 10.21 8.93
C ALA A 134 12.02 10.82 7.93
N GLU A 135 13.29 10.90 8.28
CA GLU A 135 14.33 11.10 7.28
C GLU A 135 14.13 9.97 6.29
N ARG A 136 13.50 10.32 5.18
CA ARG A 136 13.30 9.34 4.12
C ARG A 136 14.68 9.04 3.60
N GLN A 137 15.17 7.86 3.92
CA GLN A 137 16.32 7.35 3.21
C GLN A 137 15.99 7.41 1.72
N THR A 138 16.81 8.07 0.96
CA THR A 138 16.75 8.12 -0.49
C THR A 138 18.12 7.75 -1.03
N LEU A 139 18.17 7.15 -2.18
CA LEU A 139 19.42 6.96 -2.91
C LEU A 139 19.88 8.32 -3.46
N THR A 140 21.18 8.51 -3.54
CA THR A 140 21.76 9.62 -4.29
C THR A 140 21.54 9.42 -5.78
N ARG A 141 21.70 10.48 -6.59
CA ARG A 141 21.66 10.36 -8.06
C ARG A 141 22.65 9.34 -8.57
N PHE A 142 23.85 9.34 -8.04
CA PHE A 142 24.89 8.37 -8.39
C PHE A 142 24.42 6.92 -8.10
N GLN A 143 23.81 6.65 -6.96
CA GLN A 143 23.28 5.34 -6.62
C GLN A 143 22.08 4.92 -7.49
N THR A 144 21.22 5.86 -7.92
CA THR A 144 20.14 5.53 -8.85
C THR A 144 20.67 5.21 -10.24
N ASP A 145 21.70 5.90 -10.72
CA ASP A 145 22.39 5.58 -11.97
C ASP A 145 23.14 4.24 -11.88
N ALA A 146 23.74 3.93 -10.74
CA ALA A 146 24.34 2.62 -10.46
C ALA A 146 23.29 1.49 -10.48
N LEU A 147 22.10 1.72 -9.91
CA LEU A 147 20.99 0.74 -9.94
C LEU A 147 20.47 0.52 -11.37
N ARG A 148 20.38 1.55 -12.17
CA ARG A 148 20.07 1.44 -13.60
C ARG A 148 21.11 0.55 -14.30
N THR A 149 22.40 0.83 -14.11
CA THR A 149 23.49 0.06 -14.68
C THR A 149 23.49 -1.40 -14.22
N ALA A 150 23.21 -1.62 -12.94
CA ALA A 150 23.03 -2.96 -12.38
C ALA A 150 21.90 -3.73 -13.08
N ALA A 151 20.74 -3.08 -13.26
CA ALA A 151 19.59 -3.66 -13.93
C ALA A 151 19.88 -4.04 -15.39
N ASP A 152 20.62 -3.20 -16.13
CA ASP A 152 21.01 -3.46 -17.52
C ASP A 152 21.97 -4.64 -17.65
N ARG A 153 22.85 -4.81 -16.68
CA ARG A 153 23.87 -5.86 -16.67
C ARG A 153 23.46 -7.12 -15.93
N TYR A 154 22.30 -7.12 -15.28
CA TYR A 154 21.85 -8.26 -14.49
C TYR A 154 21.72 -9.53 -15.34
N ARG A 155 22.33 -10.64 -14.86
CA ARG A 155 22.31 -11.95 -15.51
C ARG A 155 21.78 -13.06 -14.59
N GLY A 156 21.19 -12.66 -13.46
CA GLY A 156 20.55 -13.58 -12.52
C GLY A 156 19.22 -14.14 -13.03
N PRO A 157 18.42 -14.75 -12.15
CA PRO A 157 17.13 -15.33 -12.53
C PRO A 157 16.15 -14.31 -13.13
N HIS A 158 15.64 -14.61 -14.31
CA HIS A 158 14.63 -13.78 -15.02
C HIS A 158 15.10 -12.33 -15.23
N PRO A 159 16.18 -12.09 -15.96
CA PRO A 159 16.83 -10.78 -16.07
C PRO A 159 15.89 -9.70 -16.66
N GLU A 160 15.05 -10.03 -17.63
CA GLU A 160 14.11 -9.10 -18.26
C GLU A 160 13.07 -8.60 -17.25
N ARG A 161 12.54 -9.50 -16.41
CA ARG A 161 11.62 -9.15 -15.34
C ARG A 161 12.30 -8.29 -14.28
N ALA A 162 13.52 -8.64 -13.89
CA ALA A 162 14.28 -7.91 -12.88
C ALA A 162 14.59 -6.48 -13.36
N ARG A 163 14.97 -6.32 -14.63
CA ARG A 163 15.17 -5.01 -15.27
C ARG A 163 13.90 -4.20 -15.26
N LEU A 164 12.79 -4.77 -15.71
CA LEU A 164 11.51 -4.07 -15.72
C LEU A 164 11.10 -3.63 -14.31
N ALA A 165 11.21 -4.50 -13.30
CA ALA A 165 10.90 -4.16 -11.91
C ALA A 165 11.77 -3.00 -11.38
N ALA A 166 13.07 -3.03 -11.64
CA ALA A 166 13.97 -1.95 -11.27
C ALA A 166 13.62 -0.63 -11.99
N TYR A 167 13.34 -0.69 -13.28
CA TYR A 167 12.98 0.48 -14.09
C TYR A 167 11.65 1.11 -13.67
N MET A 168 10.63 0.30 -13.36
CA MET A 168 9.36 0.81 -12.80
C MET A 168 9.61 1.58 -11.51
N THR A 169 10.47 1.05 -10.64
CA THR A 169 10.79 1.69 -9.35
C THR A 169 11.62 2.97 -9.56
N LEU A 170 12.61 2.96 -10.45
CA LEU A 170 13.41 4.13 -10.84
C LEU A 170 12.58 5.22 -11.53
N ALA A 171 11.49 4.84 -12.19
CA ALA A 171 10.50 5.76 -12.74
C ALA A 171 9.56 6.35 -11.66
N GLY A 172 9.76 6.02 -10.40
CA GLY A 172 9.00 6.55 -9.26
C GLY A 172 7.74 5.75 -8.90
N LEU A 173 7.51 4.57 -9.51
CA LEU A 173 6.39 3.73 -9.12
C LEU A 173 6.65 3.05 -7.78
N ARG A 174 5.70 3.18 -6.87
CA ARG A 174 5.76 2.46 -5.60
C ARG A 174 5.56 0.96 -5.81
N PRO A 175 6.08 0.09 -4.90
CA PRO A 175 5.94 -1.35 -5.04
C PRO A 175 4.50 -1.80 -5.27
N GLY A 176 3.55 -1.28 -4.48
CA GLY A 176 2.13 -1.59 -4.63
C GLY A 176 1.54 -1.18 -5.97
N GLN A 177 2.03 -0.10 -6.58
CA GLN A 177 1.64 0.30 -7.92
C GLN A 177 2.26 -0.64 -8.96
N SER A 178 3.56 -0.92 -8.83
CA SER A 178 4.30 -1.77 -9.78
C SER A 178 3.70 -3.19 -9.89
N ILE A 179 3.37 -3.82 -8.76
CA ILE A 179 2.78 -5.17 -8.75
C ILE A 179 1.30 -5.19 -9.16
N ALA A 180 0.59 -4.08 -9.00
CA ALA A 180 -0.83 -3.95 -9.35
C ALA A 180 -1.06 -3.53 -10.82
N VAL A 181 -0.02 -3.25 -11.59
CA VAL A 181 -0.17 -2.98 -13.02
C VAL A 181 -0.61 -4.26 -13.73
N VAL A 182 -1.68 -4.15 -14.52
CA VAL A 182 -2.18 -5.23 -15.36
C VAL A 182 -2.04 -4.85 -16.84
N MET A 183 -2.00 -5.86 -17.70
CA MET A 183 -1.78 -5.67 -19.14
C MET A 183 -2.81 -4.75 -19.79
N GLN A 184 -4.06 -4.79 -19.37
CA GLN A 184 -5.15 -3.93 -19.89
C GLN A 184 -4.89 -2.43 -19.66
N TYR A 185 -3.97 -2.06 -18.73
CA TYR A 185 -3.63 -0.67 -18.45
C TYR A 185 -2.55 -0.12 -19.36
N ILE A 186 -1.92 -0.95 -20.19
CA ILE A 186 -0.83 -0.58 -21.09
C ILE A 186 -1.38 -0.38 -22.49
N GLN A 187 -1.23 0.82 -23.02
CA GLN A 187 -1.61 1.19 -24.38
C GLN A 187 -0.35 1.42 -25.21
N ARG A 188 0.04 0.45 -26.03
CA ARG A 188 1.24 0.52 -26.86
C ARG A 188 1.02 1.34 -28.14
N ASP A 189 -0.19 1.24 -28.70
CA ASP A 189 -0.56 1.83 -29.98
C ASP A 189 -1.25 3.21 -29.84
N ASN A 190 -0.95 3.92 -28.76
CA ASN A 190 -1.50 5.26 -28.56
C ASN A 190 -0.80 6.25 -29.52
N ALA A 191 -1.59 7.12 -30.16
CA ALA A 191 -1.10 8.10 -31.15
C ALA A 191 -0.02 9.05 -30.58
N ALA A 192 -0.05 9.32 -29.27
CA ALA A 192 0.94 10.14 -28.56
C ALA A 192 2.15 9.32 -28.03
N GLY A 193 2.29 8.06 -28.44
CA GLY A 193 3.30 7.13 -27.93
C GLY A 193 2.79 6.20 -26.84
N PRO A 194 3.58 5.18 -26.46
CA PRO A 194 3.20 4.22 -25.42
C PRO A 194 2.82 4.89 -24.11
N ALA A 195 1.70 4.49 -23.54
CA ALA A 195 1.15 5.06 -22.32
C ALA A 195 0.50 3.98 -21.46
N TRP A 196 0.32 4.25 -20.17
CA TRP A 196 -0.35 3.37 -19.24
C TRP A 196 -1.28 4.11 -18.28
N ARG A 197 -2.19 3.36 -17.67
CA ARG A 197 -2.97 3.83 -16.53
C ARG A 197 -2.44 3.16 -15.28
N LEU A 198 -1.92 3.96 -14.34
CA LEU A 198 -1.40 3.43 -13.10
C LEU A 198 -2.52 3.27 -12.06
N PRO A 199 -2.52 2.20 -11.26
CA PRO A 199 -3.46 2.05 -10.15
C PRO A 199 -3.36 3.25 -9.21
N VAL A 200 -4.48 3.91 -8.94
CA VAL A 200 -4.53 4.98 -7.93
C VAL A 200 -4.44 4.32 -6.56
N LYS A 201 -3.52 4.81 -5.74
CA LYS A 201 -3.40 4.38 -4.36
C LYS A 201 -4.63 4.88 -3.61
N ASN A 202 -5.64 4.10 -3.56
CA ASN A 202 -6.68 4.07 -2.52
C ASN A 202 -7.78 3.09 -2.96
N ASN A 203 -7.55 1.82 -2.62
CA ASN A 203 -8.58 0.93 -2.10
C ASN A 203 -9.78 0.51 -2.97
N SER A 204 -9.81 0.76 -4.25
CA SER A 204 -10.67 -0.04 -5.10
C SER A 204 -9.83 -0.62 -6.23
N ALA A 205 -9.92 -1.93 -6.45
CA ALA A 205 -9.29 -2.64 -7.56
C ALA A 205 -9.68 -2.10 -8.95
N SER A 206 -10.57 -1.13 -9.00
CA SER A 206 -11.12 -0.50 -10.21
C SER A 206 -10.70 0.97 -10.39
N ALA A 207 -10.04 1.62 -9.44
CA ALA A 207 -9.62 3.02 -9.60
C ALA A 207 -8.26 3.07 -10.29
N VAL A 208 -8.27 3.42 -11.56
CA VAL A 208 -7.05 3.71 -12.33
C VAL A 208 -6.92 5.21 -12.58
N GLY A 209 -5.67 5.67 -12.55
CA GLY A 209 -5.33 7.05 -12.82
C GLY A 209 -5.52 7.45 -14.30
N PRO A 210 -5.19 8.69 -14.62
CA PRO A 210 -5.18 9.18 -16.01
C PRO A 210 -4.15 8.38 -16.82
N LEU A 211 -4.34 8.41 -18.12
CA LEU A 211 -3.36 7.88 -19.08
C LEU A 211 -2.08 8.73 -19.00
N THR A 212 -0.96 8.08 -18.75
CA THR A 212 0.33 8.73 -18.54
C THR A 212 1.35 8.15 -19.52
N PRO A 213 2.19 8.97 -20.18
CA PRO A 213 3.27 8.46 -21.02
C PRO A 213 4.22 7.54 -20.28
N ILE A 214 4.69 6.50 -20.97
CA ILE A 214 5.72 5.61 -20.43
C ILE A 214 7.09 6.15 -20.84
N PRO A 215 8.04 6.37 -19.92
CA PRO A 215 9.40 6.79 -20.25
C PRO A 215 10.06 5.81 -21.24
N ARG A 216 10.79 6.32 -22.22
CA ARG A 216 11.44 5.48 -23.27
C ARG A 216 12.26 4.29 -22.73
N PRO A 217 13.10 4.45 -21.69
CA PRO A 217 13.83 3.32 -21.15
C PRO A 217 12.92 2.22 -20.58
N LEU A 218 11.77 2.62 -20.02
CA LEU A 218 10.80 1.68 -19.51
C LEU A 218 10.02 0.98 -20.64
N VAL A 219 9.75 1.66 -21.76
CA VAL A 219 9.19 1.04 -22.97
C VAL A 219 10.11 -0.06 -23.48
N TRP A 220 11.42 0.23 -23.57
CA TRP A 220 12.41 -0.76 -23.97
C TRP A 220 12.45 -1.99 -23.03
N ALA A 221 12.42 -1.77 -21.72
CA ALA A 221 12.38 -2.87 -20.76
C ALA A 221 11.08 -3.69 -20.83
N LEU A 222 9.95 -3.04 -21.18
CA LEU A 222 8.68 -3.70 -21.47
C LEU A 222 8.78 -4.59 -22.72
N ASP A 223 9.35 -4.06 -23.79
CA ASP A 223 9.48 -4.78 -25.08
C ASP A 223 10.35 -6.02 -24.95
N GLU A 224 11.39 -5.98 -24.10
CA GLU A 224 12.21 -7.16 -23.81
C GLU A 224 11.48 -8.17 -22.90
N TYR A 225 10.68 -7.70 -21.96
CA TYR A 225 10.02 -8.58 -20.99
C TYR A 225 8.77 -9.26 -21.55
N LEU A 226 7.95 -8.57 -22.35
CA LEU A 226 6.65 -9.09 -22.79
C LEU A 226 6.70 -10.43 -23.50
N PRO A 227 7.66 -10.71 -24.42
CA PRO A 227 7.79 -12.03 -25.06
C PRO A 227 8.06 -13.14 -24.04
N VAL A 228 8.92 -12.86 -23.04
CA VAL A 228 9.27 -13.83 -21.99
C VAL A 228 8.12 -14.05 -21.01
N ARG A 229 7.30 -13.02 -20.76
CA ARG A 229 6.09 -13.10 -19.93
C ARG A 229 5.07 -14.07 -20.51
N THR A 230 4.79 -13.97 -21.80
CA THR A 230 3.80 -14.81 -22.48
C THR A 230 4.08 -16.30 -22.31
N HIS A 231 5.35 -16.71 -22.34
CA HIS A 231 5.72 -18.11 -22.10
C HIS A 231 5.52 -18.59 -20.65
N LYS A 232 5.46 -17.70 -19.68
CA LYS A 232 5.40 -18.02 -18.24
C LYS A 232 4.02 -17.86 -17.62
N ALA A 233 3.09 -17.27 -18.33
CA ALA A 233 1.75 -16.99 -17.83
C ALA A 233 0.67 -17.76 -18.59
N PRO A 234 0.57 -19.11 -18.44
CA PRO A 234 -0.33 -19.95 -19.22
C PRO A 234 -1.82 -19.62 -19.02
N HIS A 235 -2.14 -18.84 -17.98
CA HIS A 235 -3.51 -18.41 -17.66
C HIS A 235 -3.75 -16.91 -17.90
N SER A 236 -2.78 -16.20 -18.44
CA SER A 236 -2.95 -14.79 -18.85
C SER A 236 -2.71 -14.66 -20.34
N THR A 237 -3.61 -13.98 -21.01
CA THR A 237 -3.43 -13.63 -22.42
C THR A 237 -2.36 -12.54 -22.58
N GLU A 238 -1.92 -12.28 -23.80
CA GLU A 238 -1.00 -11.16 -24.08
C GLU A 238 -1.59 -9.80 -23.63
N THR A 239 -2.89 -9.73 -23.48
CA THR A 239 -3.64 -8.50 -23.19
C THR A 239 -4.22 -8.46 -21.79
N GLU A 240 -4.14 -9.54 -20.99
CA GLU A 240 -4.81 -9.64 -19.70
C GLU A 240 -3.88 -10.14 -18.60
N GLY A 241 -4.28 -9.86 -17.34
CA GLY A 241 -3.59 -10.30 -16.12
C GLY A 241 -2.46 -9.40 -15.66
N PRO A 242 -1.76 -9.78 -14.57
CA PRO A 242 -0.72 -8.95 -13.98
C PRO A 242 0.46 -8.77 -14.95
N LEU A 243 1.01 -7.54 -15.01
CA LEU A 243 2.20 -7.28 -15.82
C LEU A 243 3.38 -8.11 -15.36
N LEU A 244 3.77 -7.96 -14.09
CA LEU A 244 4.88 -8.70 -13.50
C LEU A 244 4.41 -10.06 -12.97
N VAL A 245 4.91 -11.14 -13.54
CA VAL A 245 4.53 -12.50 -13.14
C VAL A 245 5.69 -13.27 -12.51
N SER A 246 5.35 -14.15 -11.58
CA SER A 246 6.24 -15.11 -10.96
C SER A 246 6.58 -16.25 -11.93
N ARG A 247 7.44 -17.18 -11.48
CA ARG A 247 7.73 -18.41 -12.25
C ARG A 247 6.48 -19.26 -12.52
N THR A 248 5.47 -19.16 -11.65
CA THR A 248 4.21 -19.93 -11.78
C THR A 248 3.13 -19.18 -12.56
N GLY A 249 3.44 -18.03 -13.16
CA GLY A 249 2.48 -17.21 -13.91
C GLY A 249 1.54 -16.35 -13.06
N ARG A 250 1.63 -16.41 -11.72
CA ARG A 250 0.90 -15.53 -10.81
C ARG A 250 1.58 -14.16 -10.71
N GLY A 251 0.83 -13.12 -10.38
CA GLY A 251 1.41 -11.81 -10.09
C GLY A 251 2.49 -11.88 -9.00
N LEU A 252 3.45 -10.96 -9.07
CA LEU A 252 4.46 -10.85 -8.01
C LEU A 252 3.82 -10.30 -6.73
N ASP A 253 4.30 -10.80 -5.59
CA ASP A 253 4.05 -10.21 -4.28
C ASP A 253 5.14 -9.21 -3.88
N HIS A 254 4.89 -8.44 -2.82
CA HIS A 254 5.81 -7.43 -2.30
C HIS A 254 7.17 -8.00 -1.87
N VAL A 255 7.17 -9.18 -1.27
CA VAL A 255 8.39 -9.82 -0.77
C VAL A 255 9.28 -10.22 -1.94
N THR A 256 8.69 -10.87 -2.95
CA THR A 256 9.40 -11.27 -4.17
C THR A 256 9.89 -10.05 -4.94
N PHE A 257 9.07 -8.99 -5.07
CA PHE A 257 9.46 -7.76 -5.74
C PHE A 257 10.67 -7.10 -5.04
N THR A 258 10.63 -6.99 -3.71
CA THR A 258 11.73 -6.43 -2.92
C THR A 258 13.00 -7.26 -3.06
N ARG A 259 12.87 -8.59 -3.02
CA ARG A 259 13.99 -9.49 -3.20
C ARG A 259 14.67 -9.33 -4.57
N VAL A 260 13.89 -9.29 -5.64
CA VAL A 260 14.39 -9.06 -7.00
C VAL A 260 15.19 -7.76 -7.08
N LEU A 261 14.68 -6.67 -6.49
CA LEU A 261 15.37 -5.39 -6.51
C LEU A 261 16.71 -5.44 -5.73
N ARG A 262 16.75 -6.12 -4.59
CA ARG A 262 17.98 -6.33 -3.81
C ARG A 262 18.99 -7.19 -4.56
N GLU A 263 18.54 -8.25 -5.22
CA GLU A 263 19.40 -9.12 -6.06
C GLU A 263 20.03 -8.32 -7.21
N VAL A 264 19.28 -7.42 -7.85
CA VAL A 264 19.82 -6.51 -8.87
C VAL A 264 20.85 -5.57 -8.26
N ALA A 265 20.51 -4.88 -7.17
CA ALA A 265 21.40 -3.92 -6.53
C ALA A 265 22.73 -4.57 -6.07
N ALA A 266 22.68 -5.79 -5.54
CA ALA A 266 23.86 -6.53 -5.08
C ALA A 266 24.86 -6.86 -6.20
N THR A 267 24.51 -6.66 -7.46
CA THR A 267 25.44 -6.87 -8.59
C THR A 267 26.34 -5.66 -8.90
N HIS A 268 26.16 -4.54 -8.20
CA HIS A 268 26.95 -3.33 -8.42
C HIS A 268 27.67 -2.91 -7.15
N LEU A 269 28.98 -2.68 -7.24
CA LEU A 269 29.84 -2.36 -6.10
C LEU A 269 29.38 -1.14 -5.32
N ASP A 270 28.94 -0.08 -6.01
CA ASP A 270 28.47 1.16 -5.37
C ASP A 270 27.14 1.01 -4.61
N LEU A 271 26.52 -0.14 -4.71
CA LEU A 271 25.26 -0.47 -4.01
C LEU A 271 25.42 -1.58 -2.97
N GLU A 272 26.61 -2.16 -2.83
CA GLU A 272 26.87 -3.32 -1.95
C GLU A 272 26.39 -3.05 -0.52
N GLU A 273 26.68 -1.88 0.04
CA GLU A 273 26.30 -1.52 1.40
C GLU A 273 24.79 -1.32 1.57
N VAL A 274 24.09 -0.81 0.55
CA VAL A 274 22.65 -0.51 0.64
C VAL A 274 21.77 -1.65 0.16
N ALA A 275 22.28 -2.54 -0.68
CA ALA A 275 21.52 -3.62 -1.29
C ALA A 275 20.79 -4.52 -0.27
N PRO A 276 21.39 -4.97 0.85
CA PRO A 276 20.73 -5.85 1.82
C PRO A 276 19.49 -5.23 2.46
N THR A 277 19.49 -3.91 2.66
CA THR A 277 18.42 -3.17 3.32
C THR A 277 17.55 -2.39 2.34
N LEU A 278 17.87 -2.43 1.04
CA LEU A 278 17.18 -1.65 0.01
C LEU A 278 15.68 -1.99 -0.01
N HIS A 279 14.88 -0.95 0.15
CA HIS A 279 13.43 -1.07 0.04
C HIS A 279 12.96 -0.35 -1.23
N PRO A 280 12.01 -0.92 -2.00
CA PRO A 280 11.54 -0.29 -3.23
C PRO A 280 10.99 1.13 -3.05
N ASP A 281 10.36 1.44 -1.90
CA ASP A 281 9.91 2.80 -1.60
C ASP A 281 11.08 3.80 -1.49
N VAL A 282 12.25 3.38 -1.03
CA VAL A 282 13.46 4.22 -1.00
C VAL A 282 13.84 4.62 -2.42
N VAL A 283 13.89 3.66 -3.34
CA VAL A 283 14.20 3.90 -4.75
C VAL A 283 13.14 4.77 -5.42
N ALA A 284 11.86 4.47 -5.22
CA ALA A 284 10.75 5.22 -5.82
C ALA A 284 10.66 6.70 -5.39
N HIS A 285 11.27 7.05 -4.24
CA HIS A 285 11.33 8.42 -3.75
C HIS A 285 12.69 9.09 -4.01
N SER A 286 13.62 8.38 -4.65
CA SER A 286 14.94 8.89 -5.02
C SER A 286 14.90 9.68 -6.33
N PRO A 287 15.91 10.50 -6.63
CA PRO A 287 16.01 11.18 -7.92
C PRO A 287 15.95 10.18 -9.08
N SER A 288 14.95 10.34 -9.96
CA SER A 288 14.80 9.43 -11.09
C SER A 288 15.90 9.64 -12.13
N PRO A 289 16.59 8.60 -12.59
CA PRO A 289 17.53 8.69 -13.71
C PRO A 289 16.85 8.99 -15.05
N PHE A 290 15.52 8.95 -15.09
CA PHE A 290 14.70 9.19 -16.30
C PHE A 290 14.01 10.56 -16.31
N ALA A 291 14.32 11.46 -15.34
CA ALA A 291 13.61 12.73 -15.17
C ALA A 291 13.66 13.61 -16.44
N GLU A 292 14.81 13.69 -17.09
CA GLU A 292 14.99 14.47 -18.33
C GLU A 292 14.22 13.89 -19.51
N GLU A 293 14.23 12.56 -19.66
CA GLU A 293 13.52 11.84 -20.71
C GLU A 293 12.00 11.94 -20.53
N THR A 294 11.53 11.93 -19.28
CA THR A 294 10.11 12.10 -18.96
C THR A 294 9.64 13.53 -19.22
N ALA A 295 10.47 14.54 -18.94
CA ALA A 295 10.17 15.93 -19.21
C ALA A 295 10.10 16.23 -20.73
N ALA A 296 10.99 15.65 -21.51
CA ALA A 296 10.99 15.76 -22.98
C ALA A 296 9.71 15.16 -23.57
N ALA A 297 9.30 13.96 -23.14
CA ALA A 297 8.08 13.31 -23.60
C ALA A 297 6.79 14.08 -23.26
N ALA A 298 6.79 14.81 -22.13
CA ALA A 298 5.67 15.67 -21.73
C ALA A 298 5.62 17.01 -22.49
N GLY A 299 6.75 17.47 -23.01
CA GLY A 299 6.88 18.73 -23.77
C GLY A 299 6.52 18.61 -25.26
N GLU A 300 6.67 17.43 -25.87
CA GLU A 300 6.35 17.17 -27.28
C GLU A 300 4.85 17.03 -27.57
N GLY A 301 4.00 17.02 -26.54
CA GLY A 301 2.53 16.88 -26.63
C GLY A 301 1.74 18.20 -26.49
N ARG A 302 2.40 19.36 -26.63
CA ARG A 302 1.71 20.67 -26.60
C ARG A 302 1.74 21.37 -27.92
#